data_1f8ab1a247909696cdaa574df5e3205f
#
_entry.id   1f8ab1a247909696cdaa574df5e3205f
#
_cell.length_a   1.000
_cell.length_b   1.000
_cell.length_c   1.000
_cell.angle_alpha   90.00
_cell.angle_beta   90.00
_cell.angle_gamma   90.00
#
_symmetry.space_group_name_H-M   'P 1'
#
loop_
_entity.id
_entity.type
_entity.pdbx_description
1 polymer ?
#
loop_
_entity_poly.entity_id
_entity_poly.type
_entity_poly.pdbx_seq_one_letter_code
_entity_poly.pdbx_strand_id
1 'polypeptide(L)'
;MCDTFYVRSHKDTGSTAFFAKNSDRDPNEPQCMVFVPKGSISEPGTYVKLPPYKVKYDVWLSRPSWMWGAEIGVNSKEVCIGNEATFNKLPVEKSGVLGMDYLRMALEQASTAFEAMNIIIENTLSFGQGGDGGYEHP
;
A
#
# COMPACT_ATOMS: atom_id res chain seq x y z
N MET A 1 -2.16 -9.10 -13.44
CA MET A 1 -0.87 -9.58 -12.86
C MET A 1 -0.04 -8.36 -12.52
N CYS A 2 0.91 -8.44 -11.61
CA CYS A 2 1.78 -7.31 -11.28
C CYS A 2 3.23 -7.79 -11.28
N ASP A 3 4.15 -6.86 -11.45
CA ASP A 3 5.58 -7.12 -11.36
C ASP A 3 6.23 -6.04 -10.51
N THR A 4 7.11 -6.43 -9.59
CA THR A 4 7.96 -5.50 -8.85
C THR A 4 9.43 -5.84 -9.05
N PHE A 5 10.26 -4.81 -9.02
CA PHE A 5 11.70 -5.06 -8.95
C PHE A 5 12.38 -4.09 -8.00
N TYR A 6 13.48 -4.57 -7.42
CA TYR A 6 14.36 -3.80 -6.57
C TYR A 6 15.79 -3.94 -7.06
N VAL A 7 16.46 -2.82 -7.26
CA VAL A 7 17.88 -2.78 -7.65
C VAL A 7 18.63 -1.86 -6.71
N ARG A 8 19.70 -2.36 -6.14
CA ARG A 8 20.62 -1.59 -5.32
C ARG A 8 21.99 -1.47 -5.99
N SER A 9 22.50 -0.25 -6.07
CA SER A 9 23.87 -0.03 -6.54
C SER A 9 24.88 -0.62 -5.55
N HIS A 10 25.85 -1.37 -6.05
CA HIS A 10 26.84 -2.10 -5.24
C HIS A 10 28.16 -1.35 -5.07
N LYS A 11 28.33 -0.15 -5.60
CA LYS A 11 29.64 0.53 -5.62
C LYS A 11 29.62 1.88 -4.89
N ASP A 12 30.53 1.99 -4.01
CA ASP A 12 31.31 3.06 -3.36
C ASP A 12 30.98 4.56 -3.57
N THR A 13 29.93 4.92 -4.26
CA THR A 13 29.57 6.31 -4.55
C THR A 13 28.17 6.71 -4.09
N GLY A 14 27.74 6.19 -2.95
CA GLY A 14 26.39 6.41 -2.42
C GLY A 14 25.42 5.28 -2.79
N SER A 15 24.73 4.75 -1.80
CA SER A 15 23.78 3.64 -1.99
C SER A 15 22.47 4.14 -2.58
N THR A 16 22.38 4.25 -3.89
CA THR A 16 21.11 4.48 -4.58
C THR A 16 20.39 3.15 -4.76
N ALA A 17 19.10 3.11 -4.39
CA ALA A 17 18.23 1.99 -4.64
C ALA A 17 17.06 2.43 -5.53
N PHE A 18 16.65 1.55 -6.43
CA PHE A 18 15.46 1.71 -7.25
C PHE A 18 14.45 0.65 -6.88
N PHE A 19 13.23 1.08 -6.61
CA PHE A 19 12.09 0.21 -6.42
C PHE A 19 11.03 0.61 -7.43
N ALA A 20 10.54 -0.33 -8.22
CA ALA A 20 9.53 -0.06 -9.22
C ALA A 20 8.50 -1.18 -9.28
N LYS A 21 7.31 -0.83 -9.75
CA LYS A 21 6.17 -1.73 -9.88
C LYS A 21 5.45 -1.46 -11.19
N ASN A 22 5.04 -2.54 -11.83
CA ASN A 22 4.07 -2.55 -12.91
C ASN A 22 2.76 -3.16 -12.37
N SER A 23 1.65 -2.45 -12.49
CA SER A 23 0.34 -2.93 -12.07
C SER A 23 -0.53 -3.15 -13.30
N ASP A 24 -0.95 -4.39 -13.53
CA ASP A 24 -1.93 -4.71 -14.56
C ASP A 24 -3.33 -4.40 -14.02
N ARG A 25 -3.86 -3.27 -14.43
CA ARG A 25 -5.16 -2.74 -14.02
C ARG A 25 -6.06 -2.55 -15.23
N ASP A 26 -7.34 -2.31 -15.01
CA ASP A 26 -8.27 -1.96 -16.08
C ASP A 26 -7.78 -0.69 -16.80
N PRO A 27 -7.77 -0.67 -18.16
CA PRO A 27 -7.26 0.47 -18.92
C PRO A 27 -8.09 1.77 -18.73
N ASN A 28 -9.32 1.67 -18.25
CA ASN A 28 -10.19 2.81 -17.97
C ASN A 28 -10.12 3.27 -16.51
N GLU A 29 -9.35 2.59 -15.66
CA GLU A 29 -9.20 2.95 -14.26
C GLU A 29 -8.20 4.09 -14.08
N PRO A 30 -8.65 5.25 -13.58
CA PRO A 30 -7.74 6.36 -13.33
C PRO A 30 -6.77 6.04 -12.18
N GLN A 31 -5.47 6.22 -12.44
CA GLN A 31 -4.42 6.13 -11.44
C GLN A 31 -4.03 7.54 -10.97
N CYS A 32 -3.96 7.75 -9.66
CA CYS A 32 -3.69 9.04 -9.05
C CYS A 32 -2.40 9.02 -8.24
N MET A 33 -1.61 10.09 -8.37
CA MET A 33 -0.53 10.40 -7.43
C MET A 33 -1.09 11.25 -6.29
N VAL A 34 -0.90 10.79 -5.05
CA VAL A 34 -1.42 11.44 -3.84
C VAL A 34 -0.30 11.70 -2.86
N PHE A 35 -0.25 12.91 -2.33
CA PHE A 35 0.60 13.27 -1.22
C PHE A 35 -0.22 13.35 0.07
N VAL A 36 0.24 12.66 1.11
CA VAL A 36 -0.36 12.67 2.45
C VAL A 36 0.63 13.30 3.41
N PRO A 37 0.33 14.51 3.93
CA PRO A 37 1.26 15.21 4.81
C PRO A 37 1.28 14.59 6.21
N LYS A 38 2.47 14.56 6.80
CA LYS A 38 2.66 14.28 8.22
C LYS A 38 1.76 15.16 9.09
N GLY A 39 1.14 14.58 10.09
CA GLY A 39 0.28 15.27 11.05
C GLY A 39 -1.18 15.37 10.64
N SER A 40 -1.53 15.05 9.40
CA SER A 40 -2.94 14.92 9.00
C SER A 40 -3.63 13.76 9.73
N ILE A 41 -4.95 13.79 9.75
CA ILE A 41 -5.76 12.68 10.24
C ILE A 41 -6.06 11.77 9.06
N SER A 42 -5.70 10.51 9.20
CA SER A 42 -6.04 9.46 8.25
C SER A 42 -7.30 8.73 8.71
N GLU A 43 -8.23 8.52 7.78
CA GLU A 43 -9.47 7.76 8.00
C GLU A 43 -9.41 6.49 7.12
N PRO A 44 -8.76 5.42 7.62
CA PRO A 44 -8.41 4.30 6.78
C PRO A 44 -9.60 3.42 6.40
N GLY A 45 -9.47 2.83 5.22
CA GLY A 45 -10.30 1.77 4.69
C GLY A 45 -11.12 2.13 3.47
N THR A 46 -11.00 1.27 2.49
CA THR A 46 -11.76 1.34 1.23
C THR A 46 -13.19 0.84 1.45
N TYR A 47 -13.36 -0.40 1.88
CA TYR A 47 -14.66 -1.04 2.14
C TYR A 47 -15.07 -0.98 3.60
N VAL A 48 -14.13 -1.21 4.50
CA VAL A 48 -14.36 -1.23 5.94
C VAL A 48 -13.62 -0.06 6.57
N LYS A 49 -14.35 0.81 7.26
CA LYS A 49 -13.75 1.93 7.96
C LYS A 49 -13.09 1.47 9.25
N LEU A 50 -11.82 1.81 9.39
CA LEU A 50 -11.02 1.56 10.58
C LEU A 50 -10.89 2.83 11.42
N PRO A 51 -10.50 2.71 12.70
CA PRO A 51 -10.30 3.86 13.56
C PRO A 51 -9.31 4.88 12.96
N PRO A 52 -9.64 6.18 12.99
CA PRO A 52 -8.76 7.20 12.48
C PRO A 52 -7.49 7.32 13.33
N TYR A 53 -6.39 7.74 12.70
CA TYR A 53 -5.13 8.00 13.38
C TYR A 53 -4.38 9.19 12.76
N LYS A 54 -3.39 9.68 13.49
CA LYS A 54 -2.52 10.76 13.02
C LYS A 54 -1.37 10.19 12.20
N VAL A 55 -1.19 10.68 10.98
CA VAL A 55 -0.10 10.32 10.07
C VAL A 55 1.25 10.74 10.66
N LYS A 56 2.18 9.81 10.79
CA LYS A 56 3.51 10.05 11.38
C LYS A 56 4.54 10.58 10.39
N TYR A 57 4.42 10.22 9.12
CA TYR A 57 5.40 10.57 8.08
C TYR A 57 4.71 11.07 6.83
N ASP A 58 5.36 11.98 6.09
CA ASP A 58 4.91 12.37 4.75
C ASP A 58 4.97 11.16 3.83
N VAL A 59 3.94 10.97 3.01
CA VAL A 59 3.82 9.81 2.11
C VAL A 59 3.43 10.25 0.71
N TRP A 60 4.11 9.70 -0.29
CA TRP A 60 3.69 9.70 -1.68
C TRP A 60 3.13 8.34 -2.07
N LEU A 61 1.95 8.34 -2.67
CA LEU A 61 1.21 7.15 -3.06
C LEU A 61 0.85 7.20 -4.54
N SER A 62 0.95 6.05 -5.22
CA SER A 62 0.27 5.83 -6.50
C SER A 62 -0.88 4.84 -6.25
N ARG A 63 -2.11 5.27 -6.54
CA ARG A 63 -3.32 4.52 -6.22
C ARG A 63 -4.41 4.65 -7.29
N PRO A 64 -5.27 3.67 -7.46
CA PRO A 64 -6.54 3.82 -8.16
C PRO A 64 -7.39 4.92 -7.52
N SER A 65 -8.08 5.72 -8.34
CA SER A 65 -8.82 6.89 -7.87
C SER A 65 -9.88 6.59 -6.81
N TRP A 66 -10.51 5.44 -6.90
CA TRP A 66 -11.65 5.04 -6.08
C TRP A 66 -11.31 4.45 -4.72
N MET A 67 -10.10 3.87 -4.54
CA MET A 67 -9.74 3.24 -3.27
C MET A 67 -9.02 4.20 -2.33
N TRP A 68 -9.12 3.95 -1.02
CA TRP A 68 -8.34 4.68 -0.02
C TRP A 68 -6.88 4.23 -0.01
N GLY A 69 -6.63 2.93 -0.17
CA GLY A 69 -5.31 2.31 -0.20
C GLY A 69 -4.44 2.73 -1.37
N ALA A 70 -3.33 2.03 -1.59
CA ALA A 70 -2.42 2.32 -2.69
C ALA A 70 -1.76 1.05 -3.24
N GLU A 71 -1.26 1.13 -4.47
CA GLU A 71 -0.55 0.05 -5.14
C GLU A 71 0.97 0.09 -4.88
N ILE A 72 1.50 1.28 -4.76
CA ILE A 72 2.89 1.55 -4.41
C ILE A 72 2.98 2.91 -3.72
N GLY A 73 3.94 3.05 -2.84
CA GLY A 73 4.23 4.33 -2.21
C GLY A 73 5.58 4.35 -1.51
N VAL A 74 5.95 5.55 -1.10
CA VAL A 74 7.17 5.81 -0.33
C VAL A 74 6.91 6.88 0.71
N ASN A 75 7.51 6.75 1.88
CA ASN A 75 7.40 7.76 2.92
C ASN A 75 8.70 8.55 3.12
N SER A 76 8.64 9.62 3.93
CA SER A 76 9.79 10.49 4.23
C SER A 76 10.91 9.80 5.04
N LYS A 77 10.77 8.53 5.39
CA LYS A 77 11.79 7.66 5.97
C LYS A 77 12.38 6.68 4.96
N GLU A 78 12.11 6.89 3.67
CA GLU A 78 12.57 6.06 2.57
C GLU A 78 12.05 4.61 2.64
N VAL A 79 10.98 4.35 3.41
CA VAL A 79 10.27 3.08 3.37
C VAL A 79 9.42 3.06 2.12
N CYS A 80 9.65 2.06 1.28
CA CYS A 80 8.93 1.85 0.02
C CYS A 80 8.19 0.51 0.08
N ILE A 81 6.92 0.49 -0.32
CA ILE A 81 6.08 -0.71 -0.35
C ILE A 81 5.31 -0.74 -1.66
N GLY A 82 5.29 -1.90 -2.31
CA GLY A 82 4.42 -2.20 -3.44
C GLY A 82 3.64 -3.48 -3.15
N ASN A 83 2.40 -3.57 -3.59
CA ASN A 83 1.61 -4.78 -3.46
C ASN A 83 1.75 -5.69 -4.69
N GLU A 84 1.45 -6.97 -4.49
CA GLU A 84 1.29 -7.96 -5.54
C GLU A 84 -0.01 -8.71 -5.34
N ALA A 85 -0.76 -8.94 -6.42
CA ALA A 85 -1.93 -9.79 -6.39
C ALA A 85 -1.49 -11.26 -6.33
N THR A 86 -1.97 -12.00 -5.35
CA THR A 86 -1.74 -13.44 -5.24
C THR A 86 -3.02 -14.20 -5.56
N PHE A 87 -2.95 -15.08 -6.55
CA PHE A 87 -4.07 -15.95 -6.93
C PHE A 87 -3.90 -17.30 -6.24
N ASN A 88 -4.69 -17.55 -5.21
CA ASN A 88 -4.67 -18.80 -4.46
C ASN A 88 -6.04 -19.50 -4.53
N LYS A 89 -6.14 -20.70 -3.95
CA LYS A 89 -7.37 -21.52 -3.97
C LYS A 89 -8.28 -21.26 -2.75
N LEU A 90 -7.89 -20.39 -1.86
CA LEU A 90 -8.71 -20.04 -0.71
C LEU A 90 -9.89 -19.15 -1.14
N PRO A 91 -11.05 -19.31 -0.51
CA PRO A 91 -12.17 -18.42 -0.79
C PRO A 91 -11.79 -16.98 -0.39
N VAL A 92 -12.20 -16.03 -1.23
CA VAL A 92 -12.01 -14.60 -0.97
C VAL A 92 -13.20 -14.11 -0.15
N GLU A 93 -12.93 -13.47 0.97
CA GLU A 93 -13.96 -12.77 1.73
C GLU A 93 -14.46 -11.56 0.92
N LYS A 94 -15.78 -11.44 0.78
CA LYS A 94 -16.41 -10.38 -0.04
C LYS A 94 -16.24 -8.98 0.56
N SER A 95 -16.09 -8.89 1.87
CA SER A 95 -15.85 -7.63 2.57
C SER A 95 -14.65 -7.78 3.49
N GLY A 96 -13.91 -6.69 3.69
CA GLY A 96 -12.73 -6.70 4.55
C GLY A 96 -11.82 -5.53 4.23
N VAL A 97 -10.66 -5.56 4.85
CA VAL A 97 -9.61 -4.56 4.61
C VAL A 97 -8.77 -5.04 3.43
N LEU A 98 -8.60 -4.19 2.42
CA LEU A 98 -7.76 -4.51 1.29
C LEU A 98 -6.27 -4.56 1.67
N GLY A 99 -5.50 -5.41 0.99
CA GLY A 99 -4.05 -5.40 1.10
C GLY A 99 -3.43 -4.03 0.77
N MET A 100 -4.05 -3.29 -0.17
CA MET A 100 -3.66 -1.93 -0.53
C MET A 100 -3.91 -0.93 0.62
N ASP A 101 -4.95 -1.14 1.44
CA ASP A 101 -5.18 -0.32 2.64
C ASP A 101 -4.08 -0.54 3.67
N TYR A 102 -3.67 -1.78 3.90
CA TYR A 102 -2.55 -2.11 4.81
C TYR A 102 -1.22 -1.52 4.35
N LEU A 103 -0.95 -1.52 3.04
CA LEU A 103 0.23 -0.87 2.46
C LEU A 103 0.28 0.60 2.85
N ARG A 104 -0.80 1.34 2.65
CA ARG A 104 -0.87 2.77 2.98
C ARG A 104 -0.76 3.00 4.49
N MET A 105 -1.47 2.21 5.31
CA MET A 105 -1.37 2.30 6.78
C MET A 105 0.07 2.13 7.26
N ALA A 106 0.80 1.16 6.72
CA ALA A 106 2.20 0.93 7.06
C ALA A 106 3.10 2.10 6.65
N LEU A 107 2.94 2.64 5.44
CA LEU A 107 3.70 3.81 4.99
C LEU A 107 3.45 5.06 5.84
N GLU A 108 2.21 5.28 6.27
CA GLU A 108 1.85 6.42 7.10
C GLU A 108 2.42 6.33 8.53
N GLN A 109 2.79 5.13 9.01
CA GLN A 109 3.16 4.88 10.40
C GLN A 109 4.59 4.39 10.63
N ALA A 110 5.22 3.72 9.65
CA ALA A 110 6.50 3.04 9.82
C ALA A 110 7.71 3.93 9.50
N SER A 111 8.76 3.79 10.29
CA SER A 111 10.07 4.43 10.04
C SER A 111 11.09 3.50 9.39
N THR A 112 10.82 2.20 9.37
CA THR A 112 11.68 1.17 8.77
C THR A 112 10.83 0.12 8.04
N ALA A 113 11.43 -0.61 7.10
CA ALA A 113 10.77 -1.71 6.40
C ALA A 113 10.31 -2.81 7.38
N PHE A 114 11.09 -3.08 8.43
CA PHE A 114 10.73 -4.07 9.44
C PHE A 114 9.50 -3.63 10.26
N GLU A 115 9.44 -2.36 10.66
CA GLU A 115 8.27 -1.80 11.34
C GLU A 115 7.03 -1.85 10.43
N ALA A 116 7.19 -1.52 9.14
CA ALA A 116 6.11 -1.60 8.16
C ALA A 116 5.56 -3.03 8.02
N MET A 117 6.44 -4.02 7.94
CA MET A 117 6.06 -5.43 7.90
C MET A 117 5.25 -5.83 9.15
N ASN A 118 5.70 -5.46 10.34
CA ASN A 118 4.98 -5.78 11.58
C ASN A 118 3.61 -5.11 11.63
N ILE A 119 3.50 -3.84 11.23
CA ILE A 119 2.21 -3.13 11.15
C ILE A 119 1.24 -3.86 10.22
N ILE A 120 1.70 -4.33 9.05
CA ILE A 120 0.86 -5.11 8.12
C ILE A 120 0.40 -6.41 8.77
N ILE A 121 1.30 -7.16 9.39
CA ILE A 121 0.99 -8.44 10.04
C ILE A 121 -0.03 -8.23 11.18
N GLU A 122 0.23 -7.31 12.09
CA GLU A 122 -0.62 -7.03 13.25
C GLU A 122 -2.02 -6.57 12.84
N ASN A 123 -2.11 -5.68 11.85
CA ASN A 123 -3.40 -5.23 11.33
C ASN A 123 -4.15 -6.33 10.59
N THR A 124 -3.45 -7.17 9.81
CA THR A 124 -4.07 -8.32 9.14
C THR A 124 -4.64 -9.33 10.14
N LEU A 125 -3.90 -9.59 11.23
CA LEU A 125 -4.39 -10.47 12.30
C LEU A 125 -5.58 -9.87 13.07
N SER A 126 -5.62 -8.56 13.21
CA SER A 126 -6.67 -7.87 13.98
C SER A 126 -7.95 -7.64 13.19
N PHE A 127 -7.85 -7.33 11.90
CA PHE A 127 -8.97 -6.89 11.08
C PHE A 127 -9.32 -7.83 9.93
N GLY A 128 -8.48 -8.85 9.68
CA GLY A 128 -8.64 -9.75 8.53
C GLY A 128 -8.33 -9.07 7.21
N GLN A 129 -8.45 -9.82 6.11
CA GLN A 129 -8.28 -9.32 4.77
C GLN A 129 -9.46 -9.76 3.92
N GLY A 130 -9.95 -8.86 3.07
CA GLY A 130 -11.06 -9.15 2.16
C GLY A 130 -11.35 -7.97 1.23
N GLY A 131 -12.43 -8.11 0.47
CA GLY A 131 -12.82 -7.13 -0.54
C GLY A 131 -12.16 -7.39 -1.89
N ASP A 132 -12.74 -6.81 -2.94
CA ASP A 132 -12.25 -6.89 -4.30
C ASP A 132 -11.34 -5.70 -4.62
N GLY A 133 -10.15 -5.95 -5.14
CA GLY A 133 -9.22 -4.93 -5.60
C GLY A 133 -9.42 -4.49 -7.05
N GLY A 134 -10.39 -5.07 -7.78
CA GLY A 134 -10.69 -4.75 -9.16
C GLY A 134 -11.48 -3.44 -9.32
N TYR A 135 -11.45 -2.85 -10.53
CA TYR A 135 -12.13 -1.60 -10.84
C TYR A 135 -13.62 -1.80 -11.06
N GLU A 136 -13.98 -2.80 -11.82
CA GLU A 136 -15.36 -3.21 -11.99
C GLU A 136 -15.70 -4.24 -10.91
N HIS A 137 -16.53 -3.84 -9.97
CA HIS A 137 -17.05 -4.73 -8.95
C HIS A 137 -18.25 -5.47 -9.54
N PRO A 138 -18.22 -6.81 -9.61
CA PRO A 138 -19.40 -7.59 -9.99
C PRO A 138 -20.52 -7.48 -8.95
#